data_56eede1260726958ed81823f92e34459
#
_entry.id   56eede1260726958ed81823f92e34459
#
_cell.length_a   1.000
_cell.length_b   1.000
_cell.length_c   1.000
_cell.angle_alpha   90.00
_cell.angle_beta   90.00
_cell.angle_gamma   90.00
#
_symmetry.space_group_name_H-M   'P 1'
#
loop_
_entity.id
_entity.type
_entity.pdbx_description
1 polymer ?
#
loop_
_entity_poly.entity_id
_entity_poly.type
_entity_poly.pdbx_seq_one_letter_code
_entity_poly.pdbx_strand_id
1 'polypeptide(L)'
;MYLGDNMLEQGLNEFVDEFENARKAGGPKAPTAQILLCHVEDPRQFGVAEVTAEGHVVRLVEKPQNPPSDLALVGVYLFDKTINEAVRAIKPSPRGELEITDAIQWIVEQGYVVNHKVLEGWWIDTGKKDPLLECNRLVLEVLEPRNEGDVDAASQIEGRVVIEKGAVIENSRIRGPVVIGSDSVVRNSYIGPYTSVGNKCTVSNSEIEHSVLLDGSSIADINRMSDSLVGRNVVVKKSHQRPSALRLMLGDDSTVEVE
;
A
#
# COMPACT_ATOMS: atom_id res chain seq x y z
N MET A 1 14.87 1.87 -8.20
CA MET A 1 14.04 0.69 -7.87
C MET A 1 12.99 1.15 -6.88
N TYR A 2 11.74 0.73 -7.06
CA TYR A 2 10.62 1.02 -6.18
C TYR A 2 9.81 -0.27 -6.02
N LEU A 3 9.65 -0.73 -4.81
CA LEU A 3 8.86 -1.94 -4.51
C LEU A 3 7.37 -1.60 -4.60
N GLY A 4 6.59 -2.46 -5.26
CA GLY A 4 5.20 -2.18 -5.61
C GLY A 4 4.20 -2.22 -4.46
N ASP A 5 4.62 -2.70 -3.30
CA ASP A 5 3.85 -2.78 -2.06
C ASP A 5 4.14 -1.62 -1.08
N ASN A 6 4.97 -0.67 -1.47
CA ASN A 6 5.28 0.49 -0.64
C ASN A 6 4.44 1.70 -1.05
N MET A 7 3.78 2.31 -0.08
CA MET A 7 3.01 3.53 -0.25
C MET A 7 3.59 4.65 0.60
N LEU A 8 3.71 5.84 0.00
CA LEU A 8 4.36 7.01 0.58
C LEU A 8 3.43 8.21 0.49
N GLU A 9 3.42 9.05 1.52
CA GLU A 9 2.74 10.34 1.48
C GLU A 9 3.41 11.32 0.51
N GLN A 10 4.74 11.35 0.55
CA GLN A 10 5.53 12.29 -0.26
C GLN A 10 5.81 11.78 -1.67
N GLY A 11 5.91 12.73 -2.61
CA GLY A 11 6.47 12.47 -3.93
C GLY A 11 7.98 12.21 -3.88
N LEU A 12 8.50 11.52 -4.89
CA LEU A 12 9.91 11.12 -4.96
C LEU A 12 10.80 12.10 -5.78
N ASN A 13 10.25 13.18 -6.33
CA ASN A 13 10.99 14.05 -7.22
C ASN A 13 12.24 14.65 -6.56
N GLU A 14 12.09 15.20 -5.36
CA GLU A 14 13.20 15.78 -4.61
C GLU A 14 14.29 14.73 -4.29
N PHE A 15 13.86 13.54 -3.89
CA PHE A 15 14.76 12.41 -3.61
C PHE A 15 15.58 12.01 -4.83
N VAL A 16 14.97 12.01 -6.02
CA VAL A 16 15.65 11.72 -7.30
C VAL A 16 16.58 12.87 -7.68
N ASP A 17 16.10 14.10 -7.59
CA ASP A 17 16.89 15.31 -7.97
C ASP A 17 18.15 15.45 -7.10
N GLU A 18 18.07 15.19 -5.82
CA GLU A 18 19.22 15.18 -4.90
C GLU A 18 20.29 14.20 -5.33
N PHE A 19 19.89 12.95 -5.65
CA PHE A 19 20.82 11.92 -6.12
C PHE A 19 21.48 12.31 -7.45
N GLU A 20 20.69 12.74 -8.43
CA GLU A 20 21.21 13.13 -9.73
C GLU A 20 22.15 14.32 -9.64
N ASN A 21 21.81 15.33 -8.85
CA ASN A 21 22.65 16.52 -8.68
C ASN A 21 23.97 16.18 -7.96
N ALA A 22 23.92 15.36 -6.91
CA ALA A 22 25.12 14.89 -6.21
C ALA A 22 26.05 14.10 -7.15
N ARG A 23 25.49 13.28 -8.05
CA ARG A 23 26.26 12.55 -9.06
C ARG A 23 26.82 13.45 -10.17
N LYS A 24 26.04 14.42 -10.65
CA LYS A 24 26.51 15.40 -11.65
C LYS A 24 27.65 16.27 -11.13
N ALA A 25 27.64 16.59 -9.83
CA ALA A 25 28.76 17.30 -9.18
C ALA A 25 30.05 16.49 -9.21
N GLY A 26 29.97 15.16 -9.26
CA GLY A 26 31.11 14.25 -9.43
C GLY A 26 32.08 14.24 -8.25
N GLY A 27 33.26 13.63 -8.47
CA GLY A 27 34.33 13.52 -7.50
C GLY A 27 34.20 12.34 -6.54
N PRO A 28 35.11 12.23 -5.55
CA PRO A 28 35.21 11.08 -4.66
C PRO A 28 33.99 10.89 -3.74
N LYS A 29 33.14 11.90 -3.62
CA LYS A 29 31.92 11.89 -2.79
C LYS A 29 30.65 11.67 -3.62
N ALA A 30 30.76 11.41 -4.92
CA ALA A 30 29.58 11.10 -5.74
C ALA A 30 28.90 9.81 -5.23
N PRO A 31 27.61 9.83 -4.90
CA PRO A 31 26.93 8.67 -4.34
C PRO A 31 26.76 7.57 -5.39
N THR A 32 27.02 6.34 -4.98
CA THR A 32 26.77 5.13 -5.76
C THR A 32 25.35 4.63 -5.55
N ALA A 33 24.80 4.89 -4.36
CA ALA A 33 23.43 4.59 -4.00
C ALA A 33 22.83 5.72 -3.15
N GLN A 34 21.51 5.83 -3.21
CA GLN A 34 20.73 6.63 -2.27
C GLN A 34 19.54 5.81 -1.79
N ILE A 35 19.36 5.75 -0.49
CA ILE A 35 18.33 4.99 0.20
C ILE A 35 17.35 5.91 0.91
N LEU A 36 16.10 5.51 0.96
CA LEU A 36 15.08 6.20 1.73
C LEU A 36 14.87 5.44 3.04
N LEU A 37 14.88 6.15 4.16
CA LEU A 37 14.73 5.62 5.52
C LEU A 37 13.48 6.20 6.17
N CYS A 38 12.88 5.46 7.10
CA CYS A 38 11.77 5.92 7.92
C CYS A 38 11.96 5.46 9.37
N HIS A 39 11.60 6.31 10.34
CA HIS A 39 11.53 5.89 11.73
C HIS A 39 10.32 4.98 11.96
N VAL A 40 10.54 3.82 12.56
CA VAL A 40 9.50 2.84 12.85
C VAL A 40 9.53 2.40 14.30
N GLU A 41 8.38 2.03 14.86
CA GLU A 41 8.27 1.54 16.24
C GLU A 41 8.92 0.17 16.42
N ASP A 42 8.76 -0.73 15.45
CA ASP A 42 9.36 -2.07 15.47
C ASP A 42 10.21 -2.33 14.22
N PRO A 43 11.53 -2.02 14.27
CA PRO A 43 12.40 -2.19 13.12
C PRO A 43 12.75 -3.65 12.79
N ARG A 44 12.41 -4.62 13.64
CA ARG A 44 12.76 -6.04 13.46
C ARG A 44 12.11 -6.69 12.22
N GLN A 45 11.13 -6.04 11.63
CA GLN A 45 10.42 -6.55 10.44
C GLN A 45 11.04 -6.07 9.12
N PHE A 46 11.99 -5.15 9.17
CA PHE A 46 12.55 -4.43 8.02
C PHE A 46 14.07 -4.56 7.93
N GLY A 47 14.63 -4.21 6.79
CA GLY A 47 16.02 -3.85 6.73
C GLY A 47 16.27 -2.58 7.55
N VAL A 48 17.32 -2.54 8.34
CA VAL A 48 17.63 -1.44 9.26
C VAL A 48 18.98 -0.84 8.93
N ALA A 49 19.05 0.50 8.87
CA ALA A 49 20.28 1.24 8.63
C ALA A 49 20.84 1.84 9.93
N GLU A 50 22.15 1.77 10.10
CA GLU A 50 22.88 2.52 11.11
C GLU A 50 23.55 3.72 10.43
N VAL A 51 23.27 4.91 10.96
CA VAL A 51 23.74 6.18 10.42
C VAL A 51 24.54 6.91 11.50
N THR A 52 25.72 7.42 11.16
CA THR A 52 26.54 8.21 12.11
C THR A 52 25.94 9.58 12.36
N ALA A 53 26.42 10.28 13.39
CA ALA A 53 26.02 11.65 13.69
C ALA A 53 26.31 12.65 12.55
N GLU A 54 27.31 12.32 11.70
CA GLU A 54 27.68 13.10 10.52
C GLU A 54 26.84 12.77 9.29
N GLY A 55 25.88 11.83 9.41
CA GLY A 55 24.97 11.46 8.33
C GLY A 55 25.54 10.41 7.35
N HIS A 56 26.48 9.57 7.76
CA HIS A 56 27.02 8.49 6.93
C HIS A 56 26.35 7.16 7.27
N VAL A 57 25.89 6.46 6.26
CA VAL A 57 25.41 5.07 6.38
C VAL A 57 26.62 4.16 6.58
N VAL A 58 26.68 3.46 7.72
CA VAL A 58 27.82 2.60 8.08
C VAL A 58 27.46 1.12 8.13
N ARG A 59 26.20 0.81 8.34
CA ARG A 59 25.75 -0.57 8.45
C ARG A 59 24.29 -0.73 8.03
N LEU A 60 24.01 -1.85 7.36
CA LEU A 60 22.65 -2.27 7.03
C LEU A 60 22.50 -3.74 7.45
N VAL A 61 21.36 -4.07 8.05
CA VAL A 61 21.04 -5.43 8.50
C VAL A 61 19.60 -5.76 8.18
N GLU A 62 19.37 -6.88 7.51
CA GLU A 62 18.02 -7.37 7.22
C GLU A 62 17.38 -8.00 8.45
N LYS A 63 16.21 -7.54 8.82
CA LYS A 63 15.34 -8.06 9.89
C LYS A 63 16.10 -8.48 11.16
N PRO A 64 16.87 -7.55 11.76
CA PRO A 64 17.71 -7.89 12.91
C PRO A 64 16.88 -8.19 14.15
N GLN A 65 17.26 -9.21 14.92
CA GLN A 65 16.66 -9.45 16.24
C GLN A 65 16.98 -8.31 17.24
N ASN A 66 18.18 -7.74 17.12
CA ASN A 66 18.66 -6.60 17.91
C ASN A 66 18.97 -5.44 16.93
N PRO A 67 17.99 -4.60 16.61
CA PRO A 67 18.18 -3.51 15.65
C PRO A 67 19.22 -2.50 16.12
N PRO A 68 20.14 -2.04 15.24
CA PRO A 68 21.11 -1.00 15.57
C PRO A 68 20.49 0.40 15.68
N SER A 69 19.31 0.60 15.12
CA SER A 69 18.55 1.85 15.13
C SER A 69 17.06 1.59 14.90
N ASP A 70 16.25 2.64 14.89
CA ASP A 70 14.84 2.64 14.49
C ASP A 70 14.63 3.04 13.01
N LEU A 71 15.72 3.21 12.23
CA LEU A 71 15.68 3.63 10.83
C LEU A 71 15.50 2.43 9.90
N ALA A 72 14.26 2.16 9.51
CA ALA A 72 13.91 1.13 8.54
C ALA A 72 14.15 1.59 7.10
N LEU A 73 14.60 0.68 6.24
CA LEU A 73 14.66 0.93 4.79
C LEU A 73 13.26 0.91 4.21
N VAL A 74 12.91 2.04 3.59
CA VAL A 74 11.75 2.13 2.72
C VAL A 74 12.08 1.48 1.38
N GLY A 75 11.14 0.78 0.77
CA GLY A 75 11.36 0.05 -0.48
C GLY A 75 11.63 0.92 -1.72
N VAL A 76 12.34 2.03 -1.55
CA VAL A 76 12.72 2.97 -2.62
C VAL A 76 14.21 3.21 -2.60
N TYR A 77 14.86 2.90 -3.72
CA TYR A 77 16.32 2.94 -3.84
C TYR A 77 16.74 3.54 -5.17
N LEU A 78 17.78 4.36 -5.15
CA LEU A 78 18.46 4.85 -6.35
C LEU A 78 19.88 4.25 -6.38
N PHE A 79 20.27 3.74 -7.53
CA PHE A 79 21.56 3.09 -7.72
C PHE A 79 22.23 3.56 -9.01
N ASP A 80 23.52 3.51 -9.02
CA ASP A 80 24.25 3.47 -10.28
C ASP A 80 24.54 2.02 -10.71
N LYS A 81 25.35 1.84 -11.76
CA LYS A 81 25.67 0.51 -12.31
C LYS A 81 26.38 -0.42 -11.32
N THR A 82 27.00 0.11 -10.26
CA THR A 82 27.76 -0.68 -9.26
C THR A 82 26.85 -1.64 -8.52
N ILE A 83 25.55 -1.39 -8.42
CA ILE A 83 24.60 -2.35 -7.85
C ILE A 83 24.65 -3.71 -8.54
N ASN A 84 24.96 -3.77 -9.84
CA ASN A 84 25.06 -5.03 -10.57
C ASN A 84 26.26 -5.89 -10.10
N GLU A 85 27.33 -5.24 -9.60
CA GLU A 85 28.49 -5.94 -9.02
C GLU A 85 28.11 -6.44 -7.60
N ALA A 86 27.49 -5.57 -6.80
CA ALA A 86 27.03 -5.92 -5.47
C ALA A 86 26.09 -7.15 -5.46
N VAL A 87 25.06 -7.13 -6.32
CA VAL A 87 24.07 -8.25 -6.42
C VAL A 87 24.75 -9.56 -6.84
N ARG A 88 25.84 -9.53 -7.61
CA ARG A 88 26.59 -10.75 -7.98
C ARG A 88 27.53 -11.23 -6.87
N ALA A 89 27.93 -10.33 -5.98
CA ALA A 89 28.89 -10.63 -4.91
C ALA A 89 28.22 -11.20 -3.65
N ILE A 90 26.96 -10.85 -3.40
CA ILE A 90 26.22 -11.32 -2.21
C ILE A 90 25.84 -12.78 -2.31
N LYS A 91 25.59 -13.39 -1.18
CA LYS A 91 25.13 -14.77 -1.05
C LYS A 91 23.74 -14.79 -0.43
N PRO A 92 22.97 -15.88 -0.63
CA PRO A 92 21.71 -16.04 0.07
C PRO A 92 21.88 -15.90 1.59
N SER A 93 20.98 -15.14 2.20
CA SER A 93 20.90 -14.97 3.65
C SER A 93 20.52 -16.29 4.35
N PRO A 94 20.52 -16.37 5.68
CA PRO A 94 19.97 -17.54 6.41
C PRO A 94 18.50 -17.83 6.08
N ARG A 95 17.78 -16.89 5.48
CA ARG A 95 16.41 -17.03 4.98
C ARG A 95 16.35 -17.68 3.59
N GLY A 96 17.50 -17.88 2.92
CA GLY A 96 17.60 -18.42 1.56
C GLY A 96 17.34 -17.38 0.47
N GLU A 97 17.29 -16.09 0.79
CA GLU A 97 17.00 -14.98 -0.12
C GLU A 97 18.24 -14.12 -0.37
N LEU A 98 18.33 -13.51 -1.56
CA LEU A 98 19.31 -12.46 -1.85
C LEU A 98 18.74 -11.13 -1.40
N GLU A 99 19.27 -10.60 -0.31
CA GLU A 99 18.74 -9.39 0.33
C GLU A 99 19.31 -8.13 -0.31
N ILE A 100 18.44 -7.15 -0.57
CA ILE A 100 18.89 -5.84 -1.06
C ILE A 100 19.76 -5.11 -0.02
N THR A 101 19.47 -5.30 1.26
CA THR A 101 20.26 -4.81 2.38
C THR A 101 21.71 -5.28 2.33
N ASP A 102 21.95 -6.56 2.01
CA ASP A 102 23.28 -7.12 1.87
C ASP A 102 24.02 -6.52 0.66
N ALA A 103 23.30 -6.28 -0.44
CA ALA A 103 23.89 -5.62 -1.61
C ALA A 103 24.32 -4.18 -1.31
N ILE A 104 23.51 -3.44 -0.55
CA ILE A 104 23.85 -2.07 -0.13
C ILE A 104 24.98 -2.11 0.90
N GLN A 105 24.97 -3.06 1.83
CA GLN A 105 26.05 -3.27 2.79
C GLN A 105 27.38 -3.54 2.07
N TRP A 106 27.37 -4.37 1.02
CA TRP A 106 28.56 -4.61 0.20
C TRP A 106 29.08 -3.31 -0.43
N ILE A 107 28.19 -2.43 -0.94
CA ILE A 107 28.58 -1.12 -1.48
C ILE A 107 29.31 -0.28 -0.42
N VAL A 108 28.79 -0.23 0.81
CA VAL A 108 29.42 0.47 1.94
C VAL A 108 30.80 -0.12 2.26
N GLU A 109 30.93 -1.45 2.31
CA GLU A 109 32.17 -2.16 2.63
C GLU A 109 33.26 -1.96 1.57
N GLN A 110 32.88 -1.75 0.31
CA GLN A 110 33.82 -1.41 -0.76
C GLN A 110 34.27 0.07 -0.70
N GLY A 111 33.77 0.85 0.27
CA GLY A 111 34.15 2.26 0.45
C GLY A 111 33.41 3.22 -0.51
N TYR A 112 32.38 2.76 -1.18
CA TYR A 112 31.51 3.62 -1.98
C TYR A 112 30.57 4.44 -1.10
N VAL A 113 30.11 5.57 -1.62
CA VAL A 113 29.22 6.48 -0.90
C VAL A 113 27.77 6.04 -1.08
N VAL A 114 27.11 5.79 0.04
CA VAL A 114 25.65 5.58 0.12
C VAL A 114 25.02 6.77 0.84
N ASN A 115 24.27 7.57 0.09
CA ASN A 115 23.47 8.65 0.67
C ASN A 115 22.16 8.11 1.22
N HIS A 116 21.59 8.82 2.17
CA HIS A 116 20.25 8.54 2.66
C HIS A 116 19.42 9.82 2.78
N LYS A 117 18.11 9.66 2.79
CA LYS A 117 17.14 10.67 3.19
C LYS A 117 16.16 10.03 4.16
N VAL A 118 15.81 10.72 5.22
CA VAL A 118 14.75 10.27 6.12
C VAL A 118 13.43 10.81 5.58
N LEU A 119 12.45 9.94 5.42
CA LEU A 119 11.12 10.28 4.95
C LEU A 119 10.40 11.15 5.98
N GLU A 120 9.82 12.22 5.52
CA GLU A 120 8.84 13.02 6.27
C GLU A 120 7.43 12.57 5.85
N GLY A 121 6.55 12.36 6.83
CA GLY A 121 5.21 11.83 6.58
C GLY A 121 5.10 10.32 6.77
N TRP A 122 3.99 9.76 6.32
CA TRP A 122 3.73 8.33 6.52
C TRP A 122 4.29 7.47 5.39
N TRP A 123 4.67 6.26 5.80
CA TRP A 123 5.03 5.15 4.94
C TRP A 123 4.31 3.89 5.40
N ILE A 124 3.80 3.13 4.45
CA ILE A 124 3.13 1.84 4.70
C ILE A 124 3.64 0.80 3.70
N ASP A 125 4.07 -0.34 4.23
CA ASP A 125 4.26 -1.58 3.49
C ASP A 125 2.90 -2.29 3.41
N THR A 126 2.29 -2.32 2.21
CA THR A 126 0.96 -2.87 1.98
C THR A 126 0.94 -4.36 1.66
N GLY A 127 2.02 -5.08 1.95
CA GLY A 127 2.14 -6.53 1.72
C GLY A 127 1.17 -7.41 2.53
N LYS A 128 0.37 -6.82 3.43
CA LYS A 128 -0.66 -7.50 4.24
C LYS A 128 -2.00 -6.76 4.19
N LYS A 129 -3.09 -7.43 4.59
CA LYS A 129 -4.46 -6.88 4.57
C LYS A 129 -4.59 -5.61 5.41
N ASP A 130 -4.20 -5.65 6.68
CA ASP A 130 -4.44 -4.55 7.61
C ASP A 130 -3.65 -3.28 7.25
N PRO A 131 -2.35 -3.33 6.90
CA PRO A 131 -1.64 -2.19 6.33
C PRO A 131 -2.28 -1.64 5.05
N LEU A 132 -2.84 -2.49 4.18
CA LEU A 132 -3.52 -2.04 2.98
C LEU A 132 -4.81 -1.28 3.29
N LEU A 133 -5.60 -1.74 4.26
CA LEU A 133 -6.80 -1.03 4.73
C LEU A 133 -6.43 0.31 5.40
N GLU A 134 -5.35 0.34 6.18
CA GLU A 134 -4.85 1.57 6.78
C GLU A 134 -4.36 2.57 5.70
N CYS A 135 -3.64 2.09 4.70
CA CYS A 135 -3.24 2.90 3.55
C CYS A 135 -4.47 3.49 2.83
N ASN A 136 -5.49 2.66 2.58
CA ASN A 136 -6.77 3.12 2.01
C ASN A 136 -7.40 4.22 2.87
N ARG A 137 -7.41 4.07 4.19
CA ARG A 137 -7.92 5.08 5.13
C ARG A 137 -7.19 6.41 4.97
N LEU A 138 -5.86 6.40 4.98
CA LEU A 138 -5.04 7.62 4.85
C LEU A 138 -5.27 8.33 3.51
N VAL A 139 -5.33 7.56 2.42
CA VAL A 139 -5.61 8.12 1.08
C VAL A 139 -7.00 8.75 1.03
N LEU A 140 -8.01 8.10 1.59
CA LEU A 140 -9.38 8.60 1.60
C LEU A 140 -9.57 9.87 2.47
N GLU A 141 -8.73 10.06 3.51
CA GLU A 141 -8.77 11.25 4.38
C GLU A 141 -8.47 12.56 3.64
N VAL A 142 -7.69 12.52 2.58
CA VAL A 142 -7.26 13.71 1.83
C VAL A 142 -8.04 13.90 0.51
N LEU A 143 -9.01 13.02 0.21
CA LEU A 143 -9.80 13.14 -1.02
C LEU A 143 -10.71 14.36 -1.03
N GLU A 144 -10.71 15.08 -2.15
CA GLU A 144 -11.67 16.14 -2.42
C GLU A 144 -13.00 15.54 -2.94
N PRO A 145 -14.15 15.90 -2.35
CA PRO A 145 -15.45 15.39 -2.78
C PRO A 145 -15.74 15.73 -4.24
N ARG A 146 -16.25 14.76 -5.00
CA ARG A 146 -16.58 14.91 -6.41
C ARG A 146 -17.70 13.96 -6.79
N ASN A 147 -18.67 14.43 -7.55
CA ASN A 147 -19.73 13.59 -8.13
C ASN A 147 -19.80 13.77 -9.64
N GLU A 148 -19.43 12.73 -10.37
CA GLU A 148 -19.51 12.65 -11.83
C GLU A 148 -20.44 11.50 -12.27
N GLY A 149 -21.13 10.84 -11.33
CA GLY A 149 -22.08 9.76 -11.57
C GLY A 149 -23.53 10.19 -11.45
N ASP A 150 -24.43 9.23 -11.56
CA ASP A 150 -25.86 9.39 -11.43
C ASP A 150 -26.33 8.97 -10.04
N VAL A 151 -26.90 9.90 -9.28
CA VAL A 151 -27.45 9.66 -7.93
C VAL A 151 -28.93 9.99 -7.94
N ASP A 152 -29.77 9.00 -7.59
CA ASP A 152 -31.22 9.22 -7.53
C ASP A 152 -31.66 10.08 -6.32
N ALA A 153 -32.91 10.55 -6.36
CA ALA A 153 -33.46 11.42 -5.31
C ALA A 153 -33.72 10.69 -3.99
N ALA A 154 -33.73 9.37 -3.97
CA ALA A 154 -33.94 8.55 -2.77
C ALA A 154 -32.61 8.30 -2.02
N SER A 155 -31.49 8.53 -2.67
CA SER A 155 -30.16 8.31 -2.10
C SER A 155 -29.67 9.49 -1.27
N GLN A 156 -28.82 9.20 -0.29
CA GLN A 156 -28.19 10.19 0.59
C GLN A 156 -26.68 10.08 0.51
N ILE A 157 -26.03 11.21 0.22
CA ILE A 157 -24.56 11.30 0.15
C ILE A 157 -24.09 12.25 1.25
N GLU A 158 -23.25 11.76 2.16
CA GLU A 158 -22.78 12.52 3.32
C GLU A 158 -21.24 12.45 3.43
N GLY A 159 -20.62 13.59 3.77
CA GLY A 159 -19.18 13.69 3.98
C GLY A 159 -18.36 13.70 2.68
N ARG A 160 -17.09 13.27 2.77
CA ARG A 160 -16.18 13.24 1.63
C ARG A 160 -16.43 12.00 0.75
N VAL A 161 -17.14 12.19 -0.34
CA VAL A 161 -17.47 11.11 -1.27
C VAL A 161 -17.02 11.49 -2.68
N VAL A 162 -16.30 10.58 -3.31
CA VAL A 162 -15.99 10.65 -4.74
C VAL A 162 -16.82 9.61 -5.46
N ILE A 163 -17.62 10.06 -6.43
CA ILE A 163 -18.41 9.22 -7.33
C ILE A 163 -17.90 9.46 -8.74
N GLU A 164 -17.32 8.43 -9.32
CA GLU A 164 -16.70 8.51 -10.63
C GLU A 164 -17.73 8.42 -11.75
N LYS A 165 -17.31 8.80 -12.96
CA LYS A 165 -18.16 8.85 -14.16
C LYS A 165 -18.79 7.48 -14.46
N GLY A 166 -20.10 7.49 -14.76
CA GLY A 166 -20.87 6.29 -15.08
C GLY A 166 -21.30 5.45 -13.88
N ALA A 167 -20.87 5.82 -12.68
CA ALA A 167 -21.37 5.18 -11.46
C ALA A 167 -22.85 5.53 -11.23
N VAL A 168 -23.63 4.58 -10.76
CA VAL A 168 -25.08 4.71 -10.52
C VAL A 168 -25.39 4.35 -9.06
N ILE A 169 -26.03 5.29 -8.34
CA ILE A 169 -26.42 5.14 -6.94
C ILE A 169 -27.94 5.23 -6.85
N GLU A 170 -28.59 4.15 -6.43
CA GLU A 170 -30.05 4.07 -6.32
C GLU A 170 -30.48 3.62 -4.92
N ASN A 171 -31.41 4.38 -4.33
CA ASN A 171 -32.00 4.09 -3.02
C ASN A 171 -30.96 3.67 -1.97
N SER A 172 -29.85 4.40 -1.90
CA SER A 172 -28.68 4.02 -1.10
C SER A 172 -28.17 5.17 -0.24
N ARG A 173 -27.45 4.84 0.82
CA ARG A 173 -26.79 5.83 1.67
C ARG A 173 -25.28 5.64 1.60
N ILE A 174 -24.58 6.69 1.20
CA ILE A 174 -23.12 6.72 1.15
C ILE A 174 -22.61 7.71 2.18
N ARG A 175 -21.80 7.24 3.10
CA ARG A 175 -21.20 8.07 4.15
C ARG A 175 -19.67 8.03 4.05
N GLY A 176 -19.09 9.14 3.62
CA GLY A 176 -17.64 9.29 3.41
C GLY A 176 -16.78 9.27 4.69
N PRO A 177 -15.45 9.12 4.52
CA PRO A 177 -14.74 9.13 3.24
C PRO A 177 -14.97 7.84 2.42
N VAL A 178 -15.38 7.97 1.16
CA VAL A 178 -15.70 6.85 0.25
C VAL A 178 -15.34 7.20 -1.20
N VAL A 179 -14.87 6.23 -1.96
CA VAL A 179 -14.77 6.29 -3.42
C VAL A 179 -15.68 5.23 -4.03
N ILE A 180 -16.47 5.63 -5.02
CA ILE A 180 -17.23 4.73 -5.90
C ILE A 180 -16.64 4.86 -7.31
N GLY A 181 -16.01 3.81 -7.81
CA GLY A 181 -15.33 3.77 -9.09
C GLY A 181 -16.27 3.80 -10.29
N SER A 182 -15.69 4.08 -11.45
CA SER A 182 -16.41 4.26 -12.72
C SER A 182 -17.26 3.04 -13.10
N ASP A 183 -18.45 3.30 -13.65
CA ASP A 183 -19.41 2.28 -14.12
C ASP A 183 -19.88 1.31 -13.04
N SER A 184 -19.69 1.64 -11.75
CA SER A 184 -20.14 0.82 -10.62
C SER A 184 -21.57 1.16 -10.25
N VAL A 185 -22.28 0.15 -9.73
CA VAL A 185 -23.70 0.26 -9.39
C VAL A 185 -23.91 -0.09 -7.92
N VAL A 186 -24.52 0.83 -7.16
CA VAL A 186 -24.86 0.65 -5.75
C VAL A 186 -26.38 0.79 -5.60
N ARG A 187 -27.08 -0.27 -5.17
CA ARG A 187 -28.53 -0.30 -5.02
C ARG A 187 -28.97 -0.80 -3.66
N ASN A 188 -29.96 -0.12 -3.05
CA ASN A 188 -30.56 -0.51 -1.76
C ASN A 188 -29.50 -0.84 -0.70
N SER A 189 -28.42 -0.04 -0.63
CA SER A 189 -27.23 -0.41 0.13
C SER A 189 -26.71 0.76 0.99
N TYR A 190 -25.94 0.40 2.00
CA TYR A 190 -25.16 1.35 2.78
C TYR A 190 -23.67 1.17 2.50
N ILE A 191 -22.99 2.25 2.11
CA ILE A 191 -21.53 2.28 2.02
C ILE A 191 -21.01 3.26 3.06
N GLY A 192 -20.35 2.71 4.08
CA GLY A 192 -19.82 3.45 5.22
C GLY A 192 -18.39 3.95 5.01
N PRO A 193 -17.86 4.68 6.02
CA PRO A 193 -16.57 5.34 5.92
C PRO A 193 -15.41 4.39 5.60
N TYR A 194 -14.40 4.97 4.95
CA TYR A 194 -13.14 4.29 4.59
C TYR A 194 -13.33 3.10 3.64
N THR A 195 -14.36 3.18 2.80
CA THR A 195 -14.62 2.17 1.78
C THR A 195 -14.23 2.66 0.39
N SER A 196 -13.49 1.83 -0.33
CA SER A 196 -13.17 2.01 -1.73
C SER A 196 -13.87 0.94 -2.57
N VAL A 197 -14.78 1.35 -3.43
CA VAL A 197 -15.42 0.50 -4.43
C VAL A 197 -14.74 0.77 -5.77
N GLY A 198 -14.10 -0.25 -6.35
CA GLY A 198 -13.41 -0.19 -7.63
C GLY A 198 -14.35 0.04 -8.80
N ASN A 199 -13.82 -0.04 -10.02
CA ASN A 199 -14.60 0.15 -11.24
C ASN A 199 -15.47 -1.07 -11.57
N LYS A 200 -16.64 -0.84 -12.19
CA LYS A 200 -17.53 -1.90 -12.67
C LYS A 200 -17.95 -2.89 -11.58
N CYS A 201 -17.98 -2.44 -10.35
CA CYS A 201 -18.48 -3.22 -9.22
C CYS A 201 -20.01 -3.13 -9.12
N THR A 202 -20.62 -4.13 -8.52
CA THR A 202 -22.06 -4.12 -8.20
C THR A 202 -22.25 -4.41 -6.72
N VAL A 203 -22.91 -3.50 -6.01
CA VAL A 203 -23.30 -3.69 -4.59
C VAL A 203 -24.82 -3.58 -4.52
N SER A 204 -25.47 -4.59 -3.98
CA SER A 204 -26.92 -4.60 -3.83
C SER A 204 -27.37 -5.21 -2.49
N ASN A 205 -28.39 -4.57 -1.87
CA ASN A 205 -28.99 -5.02 -0.62
C ASN A 205 -27.95 -5.34 0.47
N SER A 206 -26.91 -4.51 0.60
CA SER A 206 -25.74 -4.83 1.43
C SER A 206 -25.24 -3.62 2.20
N GLU A 207 -24.64 -3.87 3.36
CA GLU A 207 -23.95 -2.84 4.14
C GLU A 207 -22.44 -3.11 4.16
N ILE A 208 -21.63 -2.11 3.78
CA ILE A 208 -20.18 -2.24 3.66
C ILE A 208 -19.51 -1.03 4.28
N GLU A 209 -18.50 -1.25 5.11
CA GLU A 209 -17.64 -0.17 5.62
C GLU A 209 -16.19 -0.65 5.78
N HIS A 210 -15.24 0.30 5.86
CA HIS A 210 -13.81 0.06 6.09
C HIS A 210 -13.26 -1.10 5.23
N SER A 211 -13.58 -1.09 3.94
CA SER A 211 -13.29 -2.20 3.03
C SER A 211 -12.83 -1.72 1.67
N VAL A 212 -12.08 -2.56 0.98
CA VAL A 212 -11.63 -2.33 -0.39
C VAL A 212 -12.19 -3.42 -1.30
N LEU A 213 -12.98 -3.01 -2.30
CA LEU A 213 -13.50 -3.86 -3.35
C LEU A 213 -12.77 -3.55 -4.66
N LEU A 214 -12.03 -4.52 -5.19
CA LEU A 214 -11.36 -4.35 -6.47
C LEU A 214 -12.31 -4.52 -7.65
N ASP A 215 -11.87 -4.05 -8.82
CA ASP A 215 -12.67 -3.94 -10.04
C ASP A 215 -13.47 -5.21 -10.40
N GLY A 216 -14.70 -5.01 -10.84
CA GLY A 216 -15.59 -6.05 -11.32
C GLY A 216 -16.17 -6.95 -10.23
N SER A 217 -15.94 -6.65 -8.95
CA SER A 217 -16.52 -7.45 -7.86
C SER A 217 -18.01 -7.21 -7.69
N SER A 218 -18.72 -8.22 -7.18
CA SER A 218 -20.16 -8.18 -6.94
C SER A 218 -20.49 -8.63 -5.53
N ILE A 219 -21.18 -7.77 -4.78
CA ILE A 219 -21.64 -8.04 -3.41
C ILE A 219 -23.16 -7.97 -3.39
N ALA A 220 -23.82 -9.02 -2.93
CA ALA A 220 -25.29 -9.06 -2.90
C ALA A 220 -25.85 -9.73 -1.63
N ASP A 221 -26.85 -9.09 -1.03
CA ASP A 221 -27.61 -9.61 0.10
C ASP A 221 -26.73 -9.90 1.34
N ILE A 222 -25.73 -9.09 1.59
CA ILE A 222 -24.83 -9.19 2.73
C ILE A 222 -25.29 -8.20 3.82
N ASN A 223 -25.69 -8.69 4.98
CA ASN A 223 -26.20 -7.85 6.05
C ASN A 223 -25.19 -6.80 6.50
N ARG A 224 -23.92 -7.20 6.70
CA ARG A 224 -22.81 -6.30 7.01
C ARG A 224 -21.48 -6.94 6.62
N MET A 225 -20.61 -6.15 6.03
CA MET A 225 -19.22 -6.50 5.73
C MET A 225 -18.33 -5.34 6.18
N SER A 226 -17.30 -5.63 6.96
CA SER A 226 -16.31 -4.68 7.43
C SER A 226 -14.90 -5.25 7.33
N ASP A 227 -13.89 -4.37 7.42
CA ASP A 227 -12.48 -4.73 7.50
C ASP A 227 -12.04 -5.75 6.43
N SER A 228 -12.59 -5.60 5.20
CA SER A 228 -12.47 -6.62 4.17
C SER A 228 -11.73 -6.13 2.93
N LEU A 229 -10.95 -7.04 2.35
CA LEU A 229 -10.32 -6.85 1.05
C LEU A 229 -10.91 -7.87 0.06
N VAL A 230 -11.60 -7.38 -0.96
CA VAL A 230 -12.25 -8.19 -1.99
C VAL A 230 -11.49 -8.04 -3.30
N GLY A 231 -10.99 -9.15 -3.82
CA GLY A 231 -10.22 -9.22 -5.07
C GLY A 231 -11.04 -8.88 -6.32
N ARG A 232 -10.36 -8.81 -7.47
CA ARG A 232 -11.02 -8.53 -8.76
C ARG A 232 -11.97 -9.66 -9.17
N ASN A 233 -13.15 -9.29 -9.70
CA ASN A 233 -14.17 -10.20 -10.20
C ASN A 233 -14.67 -11.21 -9.15
N VAL A 234 -14.51 -10.92 -7.86
CA VAL A 234 -15.03 -11.77 -6.79
C VAL A 234 -16.53 -11.56 -6.65
N VAL A 235 -17.25 -12.65 -6.41
CA VAL A 235 -18.69 -12.64 -6.13
C VAL A 235 -18.95 -13.10 -4.70
N VAL A 236 -19.50 -12.21 -3.87
CA VAL A 236 -19.97 -12.52 -2.52
C VAL A 236 -21.48 -12.36 -2.49
N LYS A 237 -22.20 -13.42 -2.17
CA LYS A 237 -23.67 -13.35 -2.10
C LYS A 237 -24.25 -14.31 -1.08
N LYS A 238 -25.36 -13.93 -0.49
CA LYS A 238 -26.13 -14.84 0.35
C LYS A 238 -26.84 -15.88 -0.50
N SER A 239 -26.76 -17.16 -0.08
CA SER A 239 -27.54 -18.22 -0.71
C SER A 239 -28.93 -18.29 -0.12
N HIS A 240 -29.97 -18.20 -0.94
CA HIS A 240 -31.35 -18.35 -0.53
C HIS A 240 -31.89 -19.79 -0.70
N GLN A 241 -31.02 -20.72 -1.13
CA GLN A 241 -31.38 -22.12 -1.34
C GLN A 241 -31.31 -22.92 -0.03
N ARG A 242 -32.20 -23.91 0.12
CA ARG A 242 -32.16 -24.88 1.23
C ARG A 242 -31.74 -26.27 0.72
N PRO A 243 -30.95 -27.05 1.48
CA PRO A 243 -30.31 -26.66 2.75
C PRO A 243 -29.30 -25.52 2.54
N SER A 244 -29.26 -24.60 3.50
CA SER A 244 -28.27 -23.54 3.48
C SER A 244 -26.88 -24.13 3.71
N ALA A 245 -25.93 -23.75 2.91
CA ALA A 245 -24.55 -24.17 3.03
C ALA A 245 -23.62 -23.04 2.63
N LEU A 246 -22.50 -22.92 3.33
CA LEU A 246 -21.39 -22.10 2.91
C LEU A 246 -20.69 -22.80 1.76
N ARG A 247 -20.54 -22.12 0.61
CA ARG A 247 -19.81 -22.61 -0.56
C ARG A 247 -18.73 -21.60 -0.89
N LEU A 248 -17.48 -22.01 -0.72
CA LEU A 248 -16.32 -21.13 -0.88
C LEU A 248 -15.45 -21.63 -2.03
N MET A 249 -14.93 -20.69 -2.80
CA MET A 249 -13.80 -20.87 -3.69
C MET A 249 -12.80 -19.77 -3.35
N LEU A 250 -11.76 -20.14 -2.62
CA LEU A 250 -10.78 -19.22 -2.05
C LEU A 250 -9.44 -19.46 -2.72
N GLY A 251 -8.63 -18.42 -2.82
CA GLY A 251 -7.23 -18.49 -3.23
C GLY A 251 -6.31 -18.71 -2.04
N ASP A 252 -5.00 -18.65 -2.33
CA ASP A 252 -3.97 -18.73 -1.30
C ASP A 252 -4.06 -17.54 -0.34
N ASP A 253 -3.64 -17.76 0.92
CA ASP A 253 -3.60 -16.76 1.99
C ASP A 253 -4.96 -16.08 2.32
N SER A 254 -6.08 -16.71 1.95
CA SER A 254 -7.42 -16.19 2.26
C SER A 254 -7.81 -16.49 3.70
N THR A 255 -8.42 -15.51 4.35
CA THR A 255 -9.09 -15.66 5.66
C THR A 255 -10.56 -15.31 5.51
N VAL A 256 -11.44 -16.12 6.08
CA VAL A 256 -12.90 -15.89 6.08
C VAL A 256 -13.42 -16.06 7.49
N GLU A 257 -14.04 -15.02 8.02
CA GLU A 257 -14.78 -15.05 9.29
C GLU A 257 -16.28 -14.99 8.97
N VAL A 258 -17.04 -15.88 9.53
CA VAL A 258 -18.51 -15.99 9.31
C VAL A 258 -19.23 -15.97 10.65
N GLU A 259 -20.29 -15.15 10.74
CA GLU A 259 -21.27 -15.16 11.83
C GLU A 259 -22.37 -16.19 11.59
#